data_ffc8a39c134a690029726ea5adc1a435
#
_entry.id   ffc8a39c134a690029726ea5adc1a435
#
_cell.length_a   1.000
_cell.length_b   1.000
_cell.length_c   1.000
_cell.angle_alpha   90.00
_cell.angle_beta   90.00
_cell.angle_gamma   90.00
#
_symmetry.space_group_name_H-M   'P 1'
#
loop_
_entity.id
_entity.type
_entity.pdbx_description
1 polymer ?
#
loop_
_entity_poly.entity_id
_entity_poly.type
_entity_poly.pdbx_seq_one_letter_code
_entity_poly.pdbx_strand_id
1 'polypeptide(L)'
;MAEQEILTEEGKEKLLAELEYLETEKRAEIGERIKVAREFGDISENSEYDDAKNEQGMMEARILEINRILRESKLVSTPKKSNKVCIGNTVSVEMNGVKREFVIVGGAESDVSANKISNVSPVGAALLGAKKGDAVNTTGPTGKKINLKVLSFK
;
A
#
# COMPACT_ATOMS: atom_id res chain seq x y z
N MET A 1 6.10 6.67 -20.54
CA MET A 1 4.74 6.35 -20.08
C MET A 1 4.81 5.77 -18.67
N ALA A 2 4.00 6.30 -17.76
CA ALA A 2 3.90 5.68 -16.45
C ALA A 2 3.15 4.36 -16.58
N GLU A 3 3.68 3.32 -15.97
CA GLU A 3 2.97 2.05 -15.91
C GLU A 3 1.69 2.22 -15.08
N GLN A 4 0.62 1.57 -15.52
CA GLN A 4 -0.65 1.59 -14.81
C GLN A 4 -0.50 0.84 -13.49
N GLU A 5 -0.88 1.47 -12.38
CA GLU A 5 -0.87 0.82 -11.09
C GLU A 5 -1.87 -0.34 -11.05
N ILE A 6 -1.51 -1.38 -10.33
CA ILE A 6 -2.36 -2.56 -10.18
C ILE A 6 -2.97 -2.54 -8.77
N LEU A 7 -4.25 -2.88 -8.69
CA LEU A 7 -5.00 -2.92 -7.43
C LEU A 7 -5.74 -4.25 -7.31
N THR A 8 -5.59 -4.92 -6.18
CA THR A 8 -6.34 -6.14 -5.89
C THR A 8 -7.74 -5.79 -5.39
N GLU A 9 -8.66 -6.75 -5.44
CA GLU A 9 -10.01 -6.55 -4.89
C GLU A 9 -9.98 -6.23 -3.41
N GLU A 10 -9.13 -6.90 -2.65
CA GLU A 10 -8.94 -6.64 -1.22
C GLU A 10 -8.42 -5.22 -0.99
N GLY A 11 -7.43 -4.80 -1.78
CA GLY A 11 -6.89 -3.44 -1.71
C GLY A 11 -7.93 -2.38 -2.05
N LYS A 12 -8.76 -2.64 -3.06
CA LYS A 12 -9.87 -1.76 -3.42
C LYS A 12 -10.84 -1.60 -2.26
N GLU A 13 -11.24 -2.71 -1.63
CA GLU A 13 -12.15 -2.67 -0.48
C GLU A 13 -11.57 -1.85 0.68
N LYS A 14 -10.27 -2.02 0.96
CA LYS A 14 -9.58 -1.25 2.01
C LYS A 14 -9.56 0.24 1.68
N LEU A 15 -9.29 0.60 0.43
CA LEU A 15 -9.29 2.00 0.01
C LEU A 15 -10.69 2.62 0.08
N LEU A 16 -11.71 1.88 -0.30
CA LEU A 16 -13.09 2.36 -0.20
C LEU A 16 -13.50 2.58 1.26
N ALA A 17 -13.11 1.67 2.17
CA ALA A 17 -13.38 1.83 3.59
C ALA A 17 -12.64 3.03 4.19
N GLU A 18 -11.38 3.23 3.81
CA GLU A 18 -10.59 4.39 4.22
C GLU A 18 -11.21 5.69 3.71
N LEU A 19 -11.62 5.70 2.44
CA LEU A 19 -12.26 6.87 1.83
C LEU A 19 -13.55 7.24 2.56
N GLU A 20 -14.40 6.26 2.86
CA GLU A 20 -15.62 6.49 3.61
C GLU A 20 -15.34 7.09 4.99
N TYR A 21 -14.37 6.50 5.71
CA TYR A 21 -13.94 7.01 7.01
C TYR A 21 -13.46 8.46 6.92
N LEU A 22 -12.61 8.77 5.94
CA LEU A 22 -12.07 10.13 5.78
C LEU A 22 -13.15 11.14 5.41
N GLU A 23 -14.09 10.77 4.56
CA GLU A 23 -15.14 11.68 4.10
C GLU A 23 -16.24 11.90 5.15
N THR A 24 -16.42 10.98 6.09
CA THR A 24 -17.46 11.06 7.11
C THR A 24 -16.89 11.37 8.49
N GLU A 25 -16.36 10.35 9.18
CA GLU A 25 -15.92 10.48 10.56
C GLU A 25 -14.74 11.44 10.75
N LYS A 26 -13.70 11.28 9.94
CA LYS A 26 -12.50 12.10 10.07
C LYS A 26 -12.77 13.56 9.71
N ARG A 27 -13.51 13.80 8.65
CA ARG A 27 -13.87 15.16 8.24
C ARG A 27 -14.70 15.87 9.31
N ALA A 28 -15.66 15.16 9.90
CA ALA A 28 -16.49 15.72 10.98
C ALA A 28 -15.66 16.02 12.23
N GLU A 29 -14.76 15.12 12.60
CA GLU A 29 -13.87 15.29 13.76
C GLU A 29 -12.98 16.52 13.60
N ILE A 30 -12.33 16.63 12.43
CA ILE A 30 -11.45 17.77 12.15
C ILE A 30 -12.24 19.08 12.09
N GLY A 31 -13.42 19.04 11.47
CA GLY A 31 -14.32 20.22 11.42
C GLY A 31 -14.70 20.71 12.80
N GLU A 32 -15.00 19.81 13.72
CA GLU A 32 -15.31 20.16 15.10
C GLU A 32 -14.09 20.75 15.83
N ARG A 33 -12.90 20.17 15.60
CA ARG A 33 -11.66 20.70 16.18
C ARG A 33 -11.36 22.11 15.70
N ILE A 34 -11.60 22.39 14.41
CA ILE A 34 -11.42 23.74 13.86
C ILE A 34 -12.39 24.72 14.49
N LYS A 35 -13.66 24.30 14.62
CA LYS A 35 -14.69 25.12 15.23
C LYS A 35 -14.34 25.48 16.67
N VAL A 36 -13.96 24.49 17.48
CA VAL A 36 -13.57 24.68 18.88
C VAL A 36 -12.34 25.58 18.96
N ALA A 37 -11.34 25.38 18.12
CA ALA A 37 -10.14 26.21 18.11
C ALA A 37 -10.45 27.68 17.80
N ARG A 38 -11.41 27.94 16.91
CA ARG A 38 -11.85 29.32 16.60
C ARG A 38 -12.51 29.98 17.80
N GLU A 39 -13.23 29.23 18.62
CA GLU A 39 -13.90 29.74 19.81
C GLU A 39 -12.93 30.24 20.89
N PHE A 40 -11.68 29.77 20.86
CA PHE A 40 -10.63 30.24 21.77
C PHE A 40 -10.02 31.60 21.41
N GLY A 41 -10.42 32.19 20.31
CA GLY A 41 -10.13 33.59 19.98
C GLY A 41 -9.06 33.82 18.93
N ASP A 42 -7.83 34.13 19.33
CA ASP A 42 -6.81 34.59 18.39
C ASP A 42 -6.31 33.48 17.47
N ILE A 43 -6.75 33.52 16.20
CA ILE A 43 -6.41 32.53 15.17
C ILE A 43 -4.92 32.63 14.80
N SER A 44 -4.31 33.81 14.87
CA SER A 44 -2.94 34.02 14.43
C SER A 44 -1.88 33.32 15.30
N GLU A 45 -2.22 33.04 16.58
CA GLU A 45 -1.30 32.40 17.52
C GLU A 45 -1.86 31.05 18.07
N ASN A 46 -2.92 30.56 17.46
CA ASN A 46 -3.61 29.35 17.93
C ASN A 46 -3.03 28.09 17.28
N SER A 47 -2.13 27.41 18.00
CA SER A 47 -1.49 26.18 17.51
C SER A 47 -2.49 25.05 17.28
N GLU A 48 -3.57 24.98 18.08
CA GLU A 48 -4.63 23.99 17.86
C GLU A 48 -5.35 24.20 16.55
N TYR A 49 -5.59 25.45 16.18
CA TYR A 49 -6.18 25.81 14.89
C TYR A 49 -5.25 25.40 13.74
N ASP A 50 -3.97 25.72 13.86
CA ASP A 50 -2.97 25.41 12.84
C ASP A 50 -2.83 23.89 12.67
N ASP A 51 -2.76 23.15 13.76
CA ASP A 51 -2.66 21.68 13.72
C ASP A 51 -3.89 21.05 13.05
N ALA A 52 -5.09 21.54 13.40
CA ALA A 52 -6.33 21.04 12.81
C ALA A 52 -6.41 21.36 11.30
N LYS A 53 -5.96 22.55 10.89
CA LYS A 53 -5.90 22.93 9.47
C LYS A 53 -4.89 22.09 8.70
N ASN A 54 -3.75 21.79 9.31
CA ASN A 54 -2.74 20.92 8.69
C ASN A 54 -3.27 19.51 8.51
N GLU A 55 -3.94 18.95 9.52
CA GLU A 55 -4.58 17.64 9.39
C GLU A 55 -5.67 17.63 8.32
N GLN A 56 -6.44 18.71 8.22
CA GLN A 56 -7.44 18.84 7.17
C GLN A 56 -6.81 18.77 5.78
N GLY A 57 -5.71 19.49 5.59
CA GLY A 57 -4.97 19.47 4.33
C GLY A 57 -4.45 18.08 3.97
N MET A 58 -3.89 17.37 4.95
CA MET A 58 -3.41 15.99 4.76
C MET A 58 -4.55 15.03 4.43
N MET A 59 -5.67 15.17 5.12
CA MET A 59 -6.86 14.36 4.88
C MET A 59 -7.39 14.59 3.46
N GLU A 60 -7.53 15.84 3.03
CA GLU A 60 -8.03 16.15 1.69
C GLU A 60 -7.08 15.65 0.60
N ALA A 61 -5.76 15.76 0.83
CA ALA A 61 -4.75 15.22 -0.08
C ALA A 61 -4.87 13.68 -0.19
N ARG A 62 -5.10 13.01 0.93
CA ARG A 62 -5.29 11.55 0.93
C ARG A 62 -6.57 11.15 0.20
N ILE A 63 -7.65 11.89 0.38
CA ILE A 63 -8.90 11.64 -0.34
C ILE A 63 -8.69 11.75 -1.85
N LEU A 64 -7.98 12.79 -2.31
CA LEU A 64 -7.66 12.96 -3.72
C LEU A 64 -6.81 11.80 -4.25
N GLU A 65 -5.82 11.38 -3.47
CA GLU A 65 -4.94 10.26 -3.85
C GLU A 65 -5.71 8.94 -3.96
N ILE A 66 -6.59 8.65 -3.00
CA ILE A 66 -7.43 7.44 -3.05
C ILE A 66 -8.32 7.45 -4.28
N ASN A 67 -8.97 8.59 -4.56
CA ASN A 67 -9.83 8.72 -5.74
C ASN A 67 -9.03 8.54 -7.03
N ARG A 68 -7.80 9.06 -7.08
CA ARG A 68 -6.90 8.86 -8.22
C ARG A 68 -6.58 7.38 -8.42
N ILE A 69 -6.19 6.69 -7.34
CA ILE A 69 -5.86 5.26 -7.39
C ILE A 69 -7.06 4.44 -7.86
N LEU A 70 -8.25 4.71 -7.31
CA LEU A 70 -9.47 4.00 -7.69
C LEU A 70 -9.85 4.22 -9.15
N ARG A 71 -9.60 5.41 -9.68
CA ARG A 71 -9.93 5.77 -11.06
C ARG A 71 -8.92 5.22 -12.06
N GLU A 72 -7.63 5.29 -11.74
CA GLU A 72 -6.54 5.02 -12.68
C GLU A 72 -5.94 3.62 -12.60
N SER A 73 -6.15 2.91 -11.49
CA SER A 73 -5.57 1.59 -11.30
C SER A 73 -6.35 0.51 -12.04
N LYS A 74 -5.62 -0.52 -12.46
CA LYS A 74 -6.21 -1.71 -13.06
C LYS A 74 -6.53 -2.72 -11.96
N LEU A 75 -7.80 -3.13 -11.86
CA LEU A 75 -8.22 -4.14 -10.91
C LEU A 75 -7.78 -5.53 -11.39
N VAL A 76 -7.09 -6.25 -10.51
CA VAL A 76 -6.59 -7.60 -10.80
C VAL A 76 -7.09 -8.57 -9.73
N SER A 77 -7.69 -9.67 -10.16
CA SER A 77 -8.13 -10.73 -9.27
C SER A 77 -7.03 -11.76 -9.11
N THR A 78 -6.85 -12.27 -7.89
CA THR A 78 -5.90 -13.34 -7.62
C THR A 78 -6.48 -14.67 -8.11
N PRO A 79 -5.79 -15.40 -8.99
CA PRO A 79 -6.24 -16.73 -9.41
C PRO A 79 -6.33 -17.68 -8.21
N LYS A 80 -7.40 -18.45 -8.14
CA LYS A 80 -7.58 -19.43 -7.06
C LYS A 80 -6.57 -20.57 -7.10
N LYS A 81 -6.12 -20.95 -8.27
CA LYS A 81 -5.09 -21.96 -8.48
C LYS A 81 -4.18 -21.54 -9.63
N SER A 82 -2.90 -21.50 -9.36
CA SER A 82 -1.90 -21.19 -10.37
C SER A 82 -0.61 -21.95 -10.06
N ASN A 83 0.09 -22.36 -11.10
CA ASN A 83 1.42 -22.96 -10.96
C ASN A 83 2.50 -21.92 -10.78
N LYS A 84 2.17 -20.66 -10.95
CA LYS A 84 3.10 -19.54 -10.87
C LYS A 84 2.63 -18.53 -9.84
N VAL A 85 3.59 -17.84 -9.25
CA VAL A 85 3.32 -16.76 -8.29
C VAL A 85 2.60 -15.63 -9.02
N CYS A 86 1.47 -15.21 -8.48
CA CYS A 86 0.64 -14.12 -8.99
C CYS A 86 0.45 -13.05 -7.93
N ILE A 87 -0.03 -11.87 -8.35
CA ILE A 87 -0.39 -10.80 -7.42
C ILE A 87 -1.48 -11.32 -6.48
N GLY A 88 -1.34 -11.02 -5.19
CA GLY A 88 -2.24 -11.47 -4.14
C GLY A 88 -1.79 -12.76 -3.46
N ASN A 89 -0.84 -13.47 -4.04
CA ASN A 89 -0.31 -14.69 -3.42
C ASN A 89 0.57 -14.37 -2.22
N THR A 90 0.51 -15.24 -1.21
CA THR A 90 1.45 -15.26 -0.11
C THR A 90 2.56 -16.25 -0.45
N VAL A 91 3.78 -15.77 -0.55
CA VAL A 91 4.94 -16.55 -1.00
C VAL A 91 5.89 -16.77 0.16
N SER A 92 6.19 -18.02 0.46
CA SER A 92 7.24 -18.38 1.43
C SER A 92 8.54 -18.60 0.68
N VAL A 93 9.56 -17.84 1.05
CA VAL A 93 10.86 -17.88 0.37
C VAL A 93 11.99 -18.02 1.38
N GLU A 94 13.13 -18.51 0.89
CA GLU A 94 14.40 -18.46 1.59
C GLU A 94 15.22 -17.34 0.94
N MET A 95 15.43 -16.25 1.66
CA MET A 95 16.17 -15.09 1.18
C MET A 95 17.52 -15.02 1.88
N ASN A 96 18.60 -15.24 1.11
CA ASN A 96 19.96 -15.25 1.62
C ASN A 96 20.12 -16.15 2.88
N GLY A 97 19.48 -17.32 2.86
CA GLY A 97 19.54 -18.30 3.94
C GLY A 97 18.53 -18.12 5.07
N VAL A 98 17.68 -17.10 4.97
CA VAL A 98 16.65 -16.80 5.99
C VAL A 98 15.27 -16.98 5.40
N LYS A 99 14.41 -17.71 6.09
CA LYS A 99 13.01 -17.89 5.65
C LYS A 99 12.21 -16.61 5.88
N ARG A 100 11.48 -16.20 4.85
CA ARG A 100 10.59 -15.05 4.91
C ARG A 100 9.30 -15.34 4.16
N GLU A 101 8.26 -14.61 4.52
CA GLU A 101 6.97 -14.70 3.85
C GLU A 101 6.57 -13.32 3.37
N PHE A 102 6.16 -13.23 2.09
CA PHE A 102 5.74 -11.98 1.48
C PHE A 102 4.40 -12.14 0.79
N VAL A 103 3.58 -11.08 0.82
CA VAL A 103 2.38 -10.98 -0.01
C VAL A 103 2.71 -10.00 -1.13
N ILE A 104 2.50 -10.42 -2.38
CA ILE A 104 2.74 -9.55 -3.53
C ILE A 104 1.47 -8.76 -3.84
N VAL A 105 1.58 -7.44 -3.80
CA VAL A 105 0.45 -6.53 -3.97
C VAL A 105 0.79 -5.45 -4.98
N GLY A 106 -0.20 -4.64 -5.37
CA GLY A 106 0.04 -3.45 -6.16
C GLY A 106 0.78 -2.39 -5.35
N GLY A 107 1.45 -1.45 -6.02
CA GLY A 107 2.27 -0.43 -5.34
C GLY A 107 1.52 0.38 -4.29
N ALA A 108 0.25 0.68 -4.53
CA ALA A 108 -0.57 1.44 -3.59
C ALA A 108 -0.88 0.69 -2.29
N GLU A 109 -0.76 -0.63 -2.30
CA GLU A 109 -1.04 -1.50 -1.15
C GLU A 109 0.21 -1.95 -0.41
N SER A 110 1.40 -1.61 -0.91
CA SER A 110 2.65 -2.08 -0.34
C SER A 110 2.86 -1.57 1.08
N ASP A 111 3.29 -2.46 1.97
CA ASP A 111 3.55 -2.15 3.37
C ASP A 111 4.61 -3.12 3.89
N VAL A 112 5.84 -2.64 4.00
CA VAL A 112 6.98 -3.46 4.43
C VAL A 112 6.75 -4.03 5.82
N SER A 113 6.12 -3.27 6.72
CA SER A 113 5.86 -3.73 8.09
C SER A 113 4.86 -4.88 8.15
N ALA A 114 3.97 -5.00 7.15
CA ALA A 114 3.02 -6.09 7.02
C ALA A 114 3.50 -7.17 6.03
N ASN A 115 4.76 -7.11 5.59
CA ASN A 115 5.36 -8.00 4.59
C ASN A 115 4.63 -7.98 3.24
N LYS A 116 4.00 -6.87 2.92
CA LYS A 116 3.36 -6.64 1.62
C LYS A 116 4.33 -5.91 0.72
N ILE A 117 4.76 -6.57 -0.34
CA ILE A 117 5.73 -6.01 -1.28
C ILE A 117 5.06 -5.71 -2.62
N SER A 118 5.51 -4.63 -3.24
CA SER A 118 4.98 -4.20 -4.53
C SER A 118 5.41 -5.16 -5.65
N ASN A 119 4.51 -5.38 -6.60
CA ASN A 119 4.80 -6.15 -7.81
C ASN A 119 5.91 -5.52 -8.66
N VAL A 120 6.18 -4.23 -8.50
CA VAL A 120 7.24 -3.51 -9.21
C VAL A 120 8.51 -3.37 -8.39
N SER A 121 8.51 -3.80 -7.12
CA SER A 121 9.73 -3.82 -6.31
C SER A 121 10.67 -4.91 -6.83
N PRO A 122 12.00 -4.80 -6.58
CA PRO A 122 12.96 -5.81 -7.05
C PRO A 122 12.61 -7.24 -6.63
N VAL A 123 12.24 -7.44 -5.37
CA VAL A 123 11.89 -8.78 -4.86
C VAL A 123 10.54 -9.23 -5.42
N GLY A 124 9.53 -8.37 -5.41
CA GLY A 124 8.20 -8.69 -5.93
C GLY A 124 8.24 -9.03 -7.42
N ALA A 125 8.94 -8.23 -8.21
CA ALA A 125 9.09 -8.48 -9.65
C ALA A 125 9.83 -9.79 -9.93
N ALA A 126 10.84 -10.12 -9.12
CA ALA A 126 11.60 -11.37 -9.28
C ALA A 126 10.74 -12.60 -8.92
N LEU A 127 9.85 -12.49 -7.96
CA LEU A 127 8.99 -13.60 -7.52
C LEU A 127 7.80 -13.83 -8.46
N LEU A 128 7.30 -12.79 -9.12
CA LEU A 128 6.18 -12.95 -10.04
C LEU A 128 6.51 -13.92 -11.19
N GLY A 129 5.63 -14.87 -11.42
CA GLY A 129 5.82 -15.89 -12.46
C GLY A 129 6.73 -17.03 -12.06
N ALA A 130 7.31 -17.01 -10.87
CA ALA A 130 8.12 -18.10 -10.36
C ALA A 130 7.27 -19.30 -9.96
N LYS A 131 7.85 -20.47 -9.97
CA LYS A 131 7.20 -21.71 -9.56
C LYS A 131 7.79 -22.19 -8.24
N LYS A 132 7.06 -23.08 -7.54
CA LYS A 132 7.58 -23.72 -6.35
C LYS A 132 8.92 -24.41 -6.64
N GLY A 133 9.91 -24.14 -5.83
CA GLY A 133 11.27 -24.68 -5.99
C GLY A 133 12.20 -23.85 -6.86
N ASP A 134 11.68 -22.82 -7.53
CA ASP A 134 12.51 -21.95 -8.36
C ASP A 134 13.44 -21.09 -7.51
N ALA A 135 14.66 -20.91 -8.03
CA ALA A 135 15.62 -19.96 -7.47
C ALA A 135 15.66 -18.74 -8.37
N VAL A 136 15.42 -17.56 -7.79
CA VAL A 136 15.44 -16.29 -8.52
C VAL A 136 16.42 -15.35 -7.86
N ASN A 137 17.03 -14.47 -8.64
CA ASN A 137 17.99 -13.49 -8.16
C ASN A 137 17.53 -12.10 -8.53
N THR A 138 17.78 -11.14 -7.64
CA THR A 138 17.51 -9.74 -7.90
C THR A 138 18.58 -8.89 -7.23
N THR A 139 18.55 -7.59 -7.51
CA THR A 139 19.46 -6.63 -6.89
C THR A 139 18.66 -5.63 -6.10
N GLY A 140 19.00 -5.46 -4.81
CA GLY A 140 18.34 -4.50 -3.95
C GLY A 140 18.74 -3.05 -4.27
N PRO A 141 18.07 -2.08 -3.61
CA PRO A 141 18.34 -0.65 -3.86
C PRO A 141 19.78 -0.23 -3.58
N THR A 142 20.48 -0.97 -2.71
CA THR A 142 21.88 -0.69 -2.37
C THR A 142 22.88 -1.40 -3.26
N GLY A 143 22.42 -2.08 -4.33
CA GLY A 143 23.27 -2.83 -5.22
C GLY A 143 23.63 -4.24 -4.73
N LYS A 144 23.15 -4.65 -3.58
CA LYS A 144 23.40 -5.99 -3.04
C LYS A 144 22.58 -7.03 -3.79
N LYS A 145 23.21 -8.16 -4.11
CA LYS A 145 22.52 -9.29 -4.72
C LYS A 145 21.64 -9.99 -3.69
N ILE A 146 20.42 -10.28 -4.10
CA ILE A 146 19.43 -10.98 -3.27
C ILE A 146 19.11 -12.31 -3.97
N ASN A 147 19.36 -13.41 -3.28
CA ASN A 147 19.05 -14.76 -3.77
C ASN A 147 17.78 -15.25 -3.08
N LEU A 148 16.79 -15.63 -3.86
CA LEU A 148 15.48 -16.06 -3.38
C LEU A 148 15.19 -17.47 -3.88
N LYS A 149 14.75 -18.34 -2.98
CA LYS A 149 14.24 -19.65 -3.35
C LYS A 149 12.78 -19.76 -2.93
N VAL A 150 11.91 -20.04 -3.89
CA VAL A 150 10.49 -20.18 -3.63
C VAL A 150 10.23 -21.52 -2.96
N LEU A 151 9.85 -21.49 -1.69
CA LEU A 151 9.55 -22.70 -0.91
C LEU A 151 8.12 -23.18 -1.17
N SER A 152 7.17 -22.25 -1.11
CA SER A 152 5.77 -22.50 -1.40
C SER A 152 5.04 -21.19 -1.61
N PHE A 153 3.82 -21.26 -2.14
CA PHE A 153 2.93 -20.10 -2.23
C PHE A 153 1.48 -20.55 -2.26
N LYS A 154 0.60 -19.66 -1.85
CA LYS A 154 -0.85 -19.91 -1.83
C LYS A 154 -1.66 -18.62 -2.05
#